data_fc1ce15aac497e03d926b78ecb39a0d0
#
_entry.id   fc1ce15aac497e03d926b78ecb39a0d0
#
_cell.length_a   1.000
_cell.length_b   1.000
_cell.length_c   1.000
_cell.angle_alpha   90.00
_cell.angle_beta   90.00
_cell.angle_gamma   90.00
#
_symmetry.space_group_name_H-M   'P 1'
#
loop_
_entity.id
_entity.type
_entity.pdbx_description
1 polymer ?
#
loop_
_entity_poly.entity_id
_entity_poly.type
_entity_poly.pdbx_seq_one_letter_code
_entity_poly.pdbx_strand_id
1 'polypeptide(L)'
;MDDGIKNSLIKLSQFFDARRVGDVGPLGFRRSTNLTTLLACAERLIAENIIIPGQSAFLDMGCADGRVNLFFSYLMRVSVGVELDEWTLDEYDPLRRELLETLKTAGISPPNENVYLFQGDATDETVHGQIIHETGLDLADFDFFYTYLIMNEEFAHMLAEKAKKGAVYMVYGLHKIMPRYPGFRLMKELSPMEGVLALYEKA
;
A
#
# COMPACT_ATOMS: atom_id res chain seq x y z
N MET A 1 0.69 16.35 -8.73
CA MET A 1 0.16 15.14 -9.41
C MET A 1 -0.46 15.57 -10.74
N ASP A 2 -0.25 14.81 -11.80
CA ASP A 2 -0.89 15.03 -13.11
C ASP A 2 -2.41 14.83 -13.04
N ASP A 3 -3.19 15.65 -13.77
CA ASP A 3 -4.67 15.62 -13.71
C ASP A 3 -5.25 14.29 -14.24
N GLY A 4 -4.60 13.66 -15.22
CA GLY A 4 -5.00 12.36 -15.75
C GLY A 4 -4.86 11.26 -14.71
N ILE A 5 -3.72 11.22 -14.01
CA ILE A 5 -3.47 10.29 -12.90
C ILE A 5 -4.46 10.53 -11.76
N LYS A 6 -4.69 11.80 -11.42
CA LYS A 6 -5.65 12.15 -10.36
C LYS A 6 -7.07 11.66 -10.68
N ASN A 7 -7.54 11.86 -11.91
CA ASN A 7 -8.85 11.36 -12.35
C ASN A 7 -8.93 9.83 -12.29
N SER A 8 -7.86 9.13 -12.69
CA SER A 8 -7.79 7.66 -12.58
C SER A 8 -7.89 7.19 -11.14
N LEU A 9 -7.14 7.83 -10.22
CA LEU A 9 -7.16 7.52 -8.80
C LEU A 9 -8.51 7.83 -8.14
N ILE A 10 -9.19 8.93 -8.52
CA ILE A 10 -10.54 9.23 -8.05
C ILE A 10 -11.50 8.11 -8.44
N LYS A 11 -11.46 7.68 -9.71
CA LYS A 11 -12.37 6.63 -10.21
C LYS A 11 -12.11 5.28 -9.57
N LEU A 12 -10.82 4.92 -9.44
CA LEU A 12 -10.38 3.71 -8.73
C LEU A 12 -10.83 3.75 -7.26
N SER A 13 -10.66 4.88 -6.57
CA SER A 13 -11.09 5.02 -5.18
C SER A 13 -12.60 4.84 -5.03
N GLN A 14 -13.40 5.45 -5.89
CA GLN A 14 -14.85 5.28 -5.90
C GLN A 14 -15.27 3.82 -6.13
N PHE A 15 -14.58 3.11 -7.02
CA PHE A 15 -14.84 1.70 -7.30
C PHE A 15 -14.60 0.82 -6.06
N PHE A 16 -13.44 0.95 -5.41
CA PHE A 16 -13.10 0.13 -4.26
C PHE A 16 -13.79 0.55 -2.96
N ASP A 17 -13.97 1.84 -2.70
CA ASP A 17 -14.57 2.33 -1.46
C ASP A 17 -16.08 1.98 -1.36
N ALA A 18 -16.72 1.72 -2.49
CA ALA A 18 -18.12 1.20 -2.54
C ALA A 18 -18.21 -0.29 -2.14
N ARG A 19 -17.09 -1.03 -2.04
CA ARG A 19 -17.04 -2.48 -1.81
C ARG A 19 -16.56 -2.79 -0.39
N ARG A 20 -17.05 -3.92 0.15
CA ARG A 20 -16.54 -4.51 1.39
C ARG A 20 -15.52 -5.59 1.05
N VAL A 21 -14.45 -5.72 1.84
CA VAL A 21 -13.42 -6.74 1.65
C VAL A 21 -13.78 -8.01 2.42
N GLY A 22 -13.72 -9.15 1.74
CA GLY A 22 -13.93 -10.47 2.31
C GLY A 22 -15.35 -10.74 2.78
N ASP A 23 -15.60 -11.98 3.19
CA ASP A 23 -16.86 -12.42 3.76
C ASP A 23 -17.04 -11.99 5.22
N VAL A 24 -18.29 -12.09 5.72
CA VAL A 24 -18.61 -11.88 7.13
C VAL A 24 -18.07 -13.05 7.94
N GLY A 25 -16.86 -12.92 8.46
CA GLY A 25 -16.29 -13.89 9.41
C GLY A 25 -16.79 -13.63 10.85
N PRO A 26 -16.34 -14.44 11.83
CA PRO A 26 -16.68 -14.27 13.25
C PRO A 26 -16.35 -12.88 13.82
N LEU A 27 -15.41 -12.18 13.19
CA LEU A 27 -14.96 -10.83 13.56
C LEU A 27 -15.61 -9.72 12.72
N GLY A 28 -16.55 -10.05 11.83
CA GLY A 28 -17.17 -9.12 10.89
C GLY A 28 -16.36 -8.95 9.60
N PHE A 29 -16.76 -7.97 8.77
CA PHE A 29 -16.01 -7.62 7.56
C PHE A 29 -14.62 -7.12 7.91
N ARG A 30 -13.61 -7.51 7.10
CA ARG A 30 -12.28 -6.94 7.21
C ARG A 30 -12.33 -5.43 6.99
N ARG A 31 -11.59 -4.71 7.81
CA ARG A 31 -11.39 -3.28 7.59
C ARG A 31 -10.44 -3.12 6.42
N SER A 32 -10.78 -2.24 5.50
CA SER A 32 -9.96 -1.92 4.32
C SER A 32 -9.58 -0.45 4.32
N THR A 33 -8.50 -0.13 3.66
CA THR A 33 -8.07 1.25 3.41
C THR A 33 -9.16 1.98 2.62
N ASN A 34 -9.58 3.14 3.11
CA ASN A 34 -10.38 4.06 2.32
C ASN A 34 -9.48 4.78 1.33
N LEU A 35 -9.65 4.50 0.04
CA LEU A 35 -8.76 5.00 -1.00
C LEU A 35 -8.97 6.49 -1.30
N THR A 36 -10.17 7.01 -1.06
CA THR A 36 -10.43 8.46 -1.14
C THR A 36 -9.61 9.22 -0.10
N THR A 37 -9.53 8.71 1.12
CA THR A 37 -8.66 9.28 2.17
C THR A 37 -7.18 9.10 1.82
N LEU A 38 -6.79 7.93 1.29
CA LEU A 38 -5.43 7.67 0.85
C LEU A 38 -5.00 8.61 -0.29
N LEU A 39 -5.93 8.98 -1.18
CA LEU A 39 -5.67 9.94 -2.26
C LEU A 39 -5.27 11.32 -1.71
N ALA A 40 -5.99 11.83 -0.70
CA ALA A 40 -5.63 13.08 -0.05
C ALA A 40 -4.23 12.99 0.61
N CYS A 41 -3.92 11.87 1.27
CA CYS A 41 -2.58 11.62 1.80
C CYS A 41 -1.51 11.61 0.70
N ALA A 42 -1.76 10.91 -0.42
CA ALA A 42 -0.81 10.80 -1.53
C ALA A 42 -0.56 12.15 -2.21
N GLU A 43 -1.59 12.98 -2.39
CA GLU A 43 -1.45 14.35 -2.92
C GLU A 43 -0.50 15.17 -2.04
N ARG A 44 -0.66 15.08 -0.72
CA ARG A 44 0.23 15.78 0.23
C ARG A 44 1.65 15.23 0.22
N LEU A 45 1.82 13.89 0.17
CA LEU A 45 3.14 13.26 0.07
C LEU A 45 3.91 13.67 -1.18
N ILE A 46 3.21 13.83 -2.31
CA ILE A 46 3.80 14.34 -3.56
C ILE A 46 4.14 15.83 -3.43
N ALA A 47 3.26 16.65 -2.86
CA ALA A 47 3.49 18.09 -2.66
C ALA A 47 4.72 18.36 -1.76
N GLU A 48 4.94 17.50 -0.76
CA GLU A 48 6.09 17.55 0.16
C GLU A 48 7.35 16.87 -0.42
N ASN A 49 7.31 16.40 -1.68
CA ASN A 49 8.39 15.65 -2.35
C ASN A 49 8.85 14.39 -1.60
N ILE A 50 7.97 13.77 -0.83
CA ILE A 50 8.22 12.48 -0.16
C ILE A 50 8.01 11.36 -1.17
N ILE A 51 6.92 11.39 -1.95
CA ILE A 51 6.71 10.52 -3.11
C ILE A 51 7.12 11.28 -4.37
N ILE A 52 8.05 10.71 -5.12
CA ILE A 52 8.39 11.17 -6.46
C ILE A 52 7.79 10.16 -7.45
N PRO A 53 6.73 10.54 -8.19
CA PRO A 53 6.03 9.62 -9.06
C PRO A 53 6.95 8.91 -10.05
N GLY A 54 6.78 7.59 -10.17
CA GLY A 54 7.54 6.74 -11.10
C GLY A 54 8.96 6.38 -10.66
N GLN A 55 9.44 6.85 -9.49
CA GLN A 55 10.81 6.57 -9.04
C GLN A 55 10.86 5.55 -7.91
N SER A 56 9.91 5.58 -6.98
CA SER A 56 9.94 4.82 -5.75
C SER A 56 9.41 3.40 -5.89
N ALA A 57 9.91 2.48 -5.06
CA ALA A 57 9.41 1.12 -4.89
C ALA A 57 8.53 1.04 -3.63
N PHE A 58 7.41 0.33 -3.73
CA PHE A 58 6.39 0.21 -2.69
C PHE A 58 6.09 -1.25 -2.34
N LEU A 59 5.99 -1.55 -1.04
CA LEU A 59 5.60 -2.86 -0.50
C LEU A 59 4.43 -2.73 0.47
N ASP A 60 3.32 -3.42 0.19
CA ASP A 60 2.14 -3.55 1.05
C ASP A 60 2.17 -4.89 1.80
N MET A 61 2.28 -4.83 3.13
CA MET A 61 2.33 -6.01 4.00
C MET A 61 0.94 -6.25 4.61
N GLY A 62 0.23 -7.24 4.06
CA GLY A 62 -1.20 -7.48 4.27
C GLY A 62 -2.04 -6.76 3.22
N CYS A 63 -1.77 -7.02 1.94
CA CYS A 63 -2.34 -6.27 0.82
C CYS A 63 -3.81 -6.60 0.51
N ALA A 64 -4.37 -7.61 1.16
CA ALA A 64 -5.74 -8.08 0.95
C ALA A 64 -6.06 -8.33 -0.54
N ASP A 65 -7.06 -7.64 -1.09
CA ASP A 65 -7.49 -7.72 -2.49
C ASP A 65 -6.63 -6.87 -3.45
N GLY A 66 -5.47 -6.38 -3.01
CA GLY A 66 -4.52 -5.63 -3.84
C GLY A 66 -4.94 -4.20 -4.21
N ARG A 67 -6.04 -3.67 -3.62
CA ARG A 67 -6.55 -2.32 -3.96
C ARG A 67 -5.53 -1.20 -3.73
N VAL A 68 -4.74 -1.28 -2.67
CA VAL A 68 -3.69 -0.30 -2.35
C VAL A 68 -2.54 -0.42 -3.35
N ASN A 69 -2.22 -1.63 -3.79
CA ASN A 69 -1.22 -1.88 -4.83
C ASN A 69 -1.64 -1.31 -6.18
N LEU A 70 -2.92 -1.51 -6.59
CA LEU A 70 -3.47 -0.88 -7.79
C LEU A 70 -3.46 0.64 -7.71
N PHE A 71 -3.78 1.20 -6.55
CA PHE A 71 -3.70 2.65 -6.31
C PHE A 71 -2.27 3.16 -6.51
N PHE A 72 -1.29 2.55 -5.82
CA PHE A 72 0.10 2.98 -5.92
C PHE A 72 0.78 2.62 -7.24
N SER A 73 0.20 1.73 -8.07
CA SER A 73 0.74 1.44 -9.40
C SER A 73 0.84 2.68 -10.29
N TYR A 74 -0.05 3.65 -10.13
CA TYR A 74 -0.01 4.92 -10.85
C TYR A 74 1.13 5.85 -10.40
N LEU A 75 1.61 5.68 -9.18
CA LEU A 75 2.53 6.61 -8.53
C LEU A 75 3.95 6.04 -8.37
N MET A 76 4.07 4.72 -8.29
CA MET A 76 5.32 4.04 -7.98
C MET A 76 5.94 3.41 -9.24
N ARG A 77 7.25 3.19 -9.21
CA ARG A 77 7.95 2.42 -10.24
C ARG A 77 7.54 0.95 -10.21
N VAL A 78 7.34 0.41 -9.01
CA VAL A 78 6.87 -0.95 -8.74
C VAL A 78 6.01 -0.95 -7.49
N SER A 79 4.96 -1.75 -7.48
CA SER A 79 4.04 -1.95 -6.37
C SER A 79 3.96 -3.44 -6.06
N VAL A 80 4.51 -3.83 -4.91
CA VAL A 80 4.52 -5.22 -4.43
C VAL A 80 3.53 -5.35 -3.29
N GLY A 81 2.77 -6.45 -3.25
CA GLY A 81 1.86 -6.79 -2.16
C GLY A 81 2.09 -8.22 -1.67
N VAL A 82 1.96 -8.42 -0.36
CA VAL A 82 1.99 -9.75 0.27
C VAL A 82 0.72 -9.92 1.09
N GLU A 83 0.01 -11.05 0.90
CA GLU A 83 -1.20 -11.40 1.66
C GLU A 83 -1.11 -12.85 2.12
N LEU A 84 -1.40 -13.06 3.41
CA LEU A 84 -1.38 -14.38 4.02
C LEU A 84 -2.58 -15.24 3.58
N ASP A 85 -3.76 -14.60 3.45
CA ASP A 85 -5.01 -15.27 3.11
C ASP A 85 -5.21 -15.38 1.59
N GLU A 86 -5.00 -16.58 1.07
CA GLU A 86 -5.16 -16.92 -0.34
C GLU A 86 -6.54 -16.51 -0.90
N TRP A 87 -7.61 -16.77 -0.16
CA TRP A 87 -8.97 -16.45 -0.59
C TRP A 87 -9.21 -14.96 -0.82
N THR A 88 -8.60 -14.13 0.03
CA THR A 88 -8.70 -12.68 -0.13
C THR A 88 -7.84 -12.20 -1.29
N LEU A 89 -6.66 -12.80 -1.48
CA LEU A 89 -5.78 -12.47 -2.60
C LEU A 89 -6.39 -12.87 -3.95
N ASP A 90 -7.11 -13.99 -4.01
CA ASP A 90 -7.81 -14.48 -5.21
C ASP A 90 -8.89 -13.52 -5.72
N GLU A 91 -9.35 -12.58 -4.89
CA GLU A 91 -10.27 -11.52 -5.32
C GLU A 91 -9.59 -10.50 -6.28
N TYR A 92 -8.26 -10.41 -6.30
CA TYR A 92 -7.53 -9.41 -7.08
C TYR A 92 -7.84 -9.45 -8.57
N ASP A 93 -7.70 -10.60 -9.22
CA ASP A 93 -7.84 -10.71 -10.67
C ASP A 93 -9.27 -10.43 -11.17
N PRO A 94 -10.33 -10.95 -10.54
CA PRO A 94 -11.71 -10.55 -10.87
C PRO A 94 -11.95 -9.05 -10.70
N LEU A 95 -11.49 -8.47 -9.57
CA LEU A 95 -11.68 -7.05 -9.27
C LEU A 95 -10.89 -6.15 -10.23
N ARG A 96 -9.67 -6.52 -10.56
CA ARG A 96 -8.86 -5.80 -11.54
C ARG A 96 -9.54 -5.78 -12.91
N ARG A 97 -10.10 -6.90 -13.37
CA ARG A 97 -10.84 -6.97 -14.65
C ARG A 97 -12.08 -6.06 -14.65
N GLU A 98 -12.88 -6.07 -13.59
CA GLU A 98 -14.06 -5.22 -13.45
C GLU A 98 -13.70 -3.73 -13.42
N LEU A 99 -12.60 -3.39 -12.71
CA LEU A 99 -12.05 -2.03 -12.69
C LEU A 99 -11.62 -1.59 -14.08
N LEU A 100 -10.88 -2.42 -14.82
CA LEU A 100 -10.41 -2.09 -16.17
C LEU A 100 -11.54 -1.78 -17.13
N GLU A 101 -12.64 -2.56 -17.10
CA GLU A 101 -13.83 -2.30 -17.90
C GLU A 101 -14.52 -0.98 -17.49
N THR A 102 -14.56 -0.71 -16.19
CA THR A 102 -15.11 0.54 -15.64
C THR A 102 -14.31 1.77 -16.11
N LEU A 103 -12.96 1.70 -16.02
CA LEU A 103 -12.09 2.77 -16.47
C LEU A 103 -12.15 2.98 -17.97
N LYS A 104 -12.14 1.89 -18.75
CA LYS A 104 -12.27 1.92 -20.22
C LYS A 104 -13.57 2.59 -20.66
N THR A 105 -14.68 2.24 -20.03
CA THR A 105 -16.01 2.83 -20.32
C THR A 105 -16.01 4.34 -20.01
N ALA A 106 -15.27 4.77 -19.00
CA ALA A 106 -15.14 6.16 -18.62
C ALA A 106 -14.07 6.93 -19.45
N GLY A 107 -13.33 6.29 -20.36
CA GLY A 107 -12.24 6.90 -21.12
C GLY A 107 -11.03 7.29 -20.23
N ILE A 108 -10.83 6.55 -19.14
CA ILE A 108 -9.80 6.82 -18.12
C ILE A 108 -8.66 5.81 -18.27
N SER A 109 -7.42 6.25 -18.04
CA SER A 109 -6.22 5.41 -18.14
C SER A 109 -6.23 4.27 -17.11
N PRO A 110 -5.86 3.03 -17.51
CA PRO A 110 -5.77 1.91 -16.61
C PRO A 110 -4.58 2.04 -15.64
N PRO A 111 -4.54 1.25 -14.54
CA PRO A 111 -3.36 1.07 -13.70
C PRO A 111 -2.16 0.60 -14.53
N ASN A 112 -0.94 0.96 -14.10
CA ASN A 112 0.27 0.45 -14.73
C ASN A 112 0.42 -1.06 -14.48
N GLU A 113 1.11 -1.76 -15.40
CA GLU A 113 1.43 -3.19 -15.29
C GLU A 113 2.71 -3.42 -14.46
N ASN A 114 2.75 -2.87 -13.26
CA ASN A 114 3.90 -2.91 -12.35
C ASN A 114 3.50 -3.41 -10.94
N VAL A 115 2.39 -4.14 -10.85
CA VAL A 115 1.88 -4.74 -9.61
C VAL A 115 2.27 -6.21 -9.57
N TYR A 116 2.89 -6.62 -8.45
CA TYR A 116 3.28 -8.00 -8.15
C TYR A 116 2.69 -8.40 -6.80
N LEU A 117 1.90 -9.46 -6.76
CA LEU A 117 1.27 -9.94 -5.54
C LEU A 117 1.76 -11.34 -5.19
N PHE A 118 2.03 -11.58 -3.91
CA PHE A 118 2.55 -12.83 -3.39
C PHE A 118 1.66 -13.35 -2.25
N GLN A 119 1.37 -14.63 -2.28
CA GLN A 119 0.68 -15.30 -1.18
C GLN A 119 1.72 -15.75 -0.14
N GLY A 120 1.51 -15.39 1.14
CA GLY A 120 2.35 -15.84 2.24
C GLY A 120 2.45 -14.83 3.39
N ASP A 121 3.32 -15.14 4.34
CA ASP A 121 3.64 -14.24 5.45
C ASP A 121 4.69 -13.22 5.01
N ALA A 122 4.38 -11.92 5.16
CA ALA A 122 5.28 -10.83 4.79
C ALA A 122 6.58 -10.79 5.64
N THR A 123 6.67 -11.58 6.70
CA THR A 123 7.90 -11.73 7.50
C THR A 123 8.75 -12.94 7.09
N ASP A 124 8.25 -13.82 6.20
CA ASP A 124 8.92 -15.05 5.81
C ASP A 124 10.00 -14.80 4.74
N GLU A 125 11.21 -15.30 5.00
CA GLU A 125 12.34 -15.25 4.06
C GLU A 125 12.03 -15.94 2.72
N THR A 126 11.16 -16.96 2.72
CA THR A 126 10.74 -17.63 1.49
C THR A 126 9.98 -16.67 0.58
N VAL A 127 9.09 -15.86 1.15
CA VAL A 127 8.33 -14.83 0.42
C VAL A 127 9.27 -13.73 -0.07
N HIS A 128 10.24 -13.31 0.76
CA HIS A 128 11.26 -12.35 0.32
C HIS A 128 12.07 -12.89 -0.86
N GLY A 129 12.44 -14.18 -0.84
CA GLY A 129 13.11 -14.85 -1.97
C GLY A 129 12.28 -14.83 -3.26
N GLN A 130 10.96 -15.03 -3.18
CA GLN A 130 10.05 -14.92 -4.32
C GLN A 130 9.98 -13.49 -4.87
N ILE A 131 9.89 -12.49 -3.99
CA ILE A 131 9.91 -11.07 -4.38
C ILE A 131 11.19 -10.75 -5.15
N ILE A 132 12.36 -11.16 -4.63
CA ILE A 132 13.65 -10.96 -5.31
C ILE A 132 13.67 -11.64 -6.67
N HIS A 133 13.18 -12.87 -6.75
CA HIS A 133 13.17 -13.63 -8.00
C HIS A 133 12.33 -12.95 -9.09
N GLU A 134 11.13 -12.48 -8.75
CA GLU A 134 10.17 -11.92 -9.71
C GLU A 134 10.44 -10.43 -10.05
N THR A 135 10.94 -9.66 -9.06
CA THR A 135 11.08 -8.19 -9.21
C THR A 135 12.53 -7.71 -9.27
N GLY A 136 13.47 -8.54 -8.84
CA GLY A 136 14.87 -8.16 -8.64
C GLY A 136 15.10 -7.24 -7.44
N LEU A 137 14.12 -7.06 -6.55
CA LEU A 137 14.18 -6.15 -5.40
C LEU A 137 14.26 -6.91 -4.09
N ASP A 138 15.22 -6.54 -3.23
CA ASP A 138 15.28 -6.93 -1.83
C ASP A 138 14.54 -5.90 -0.96
N LEU A 139 14.26 -6.22 0.30
CA LEU A 139 13.64 -5.29 1.25
C LEU A 139 14.42 -3.97 1.40
N ALA A 140 15.74 -4.01 1.25
CA ALA A 140 16.58 -2.82 1.24
C ALA A 140 16.39 -1.90 0.03
N ASP A 141 15.70 -2.35 -1.03
CA ASP A 141 15.48 -1.57 -2.25
C ASP A 141 14.16 -0.78 -2.24
N PHE A 142 13.25 -1.14 -1.32
CA PHE A 142 11.99 -0.43 -1.19
C PHE A 142 12.14 0.92 -0.49
N ASP A 143 11.38 1.91 -0.99
CA ASP A 143 11.32 3.26 -0.43
C ASP A 143 10.16 3.42 0.54
N PHE A 144 9.06 2.71 0.29
CA PHE A 144 7.83 2.78 1.06
C PHE A 144 7.33 1.39 1.45
N PHE A 145 6.98 1.26 2.72
CA PHE A 145 6.33 0.08 3.29
C PHE A 145 4.98 0.51 3.86
N TYR A 146 3.96 -0.31 3.67
CA TYR A 146 2.61 -0.01 4.10
C TYR A 146 2.00 -1.19 4.86
N THR A 147 1.16 -0.89 5.84
CA THR A 147 0.25 -1.87 6.46
C THR A 147 -1.00 -1.18 7.02
N TYR A 148 -2.12 -1.92 7.10
CA TYR A 148 -3.33 -1.49 7.78
C TYR A 148 -3.35 -1.99 9.22
N LEU A 149 -2.65 -1.33 10.15
CA LEU A 149 -2.68 -1.54 11.62
C LEU A 149 -2.50 -3.00 12.10
N ILE A 150 -2.35 -3.97 11.21
CA ILE A 150 -2.13 -5.37 11.55
C ILE A 150 -0.64 -5.66 11.61
N MET A 151 -0.19 -6.44 12.61
CA MET A 151 1.22 -6.81 12.79
C MET A 151 2.22 -5.64 12.66
N ASN A 152 1.76 -4.42 12.98
CA ASN A 152 2.55 -3.21 12.72
C ASN A 152 3.84 -3.13 13.55
N GLU A 153 3.88 -3.77 14.73
CA GLU A 153 5.08 -3.83 15.58
C GLU A 153 6.07 -4.86 15.05
N GLU A 154 5.60 -6.04 14.63
CA GLU A 154 6.39 -7.11 14.03
C GLU A 154 7.02 -6.65 12.72
N PHE A 155 6.23 -6.00 11.86
CA PHE A 155 6.74 -5.42 10.61
C PHE A 155 7.76 -4.32 10.88
N ALA A 156 7.51 -3.42 11.83
CA ALA A 156 8.47 -2.39 12.20
C ALA A 156 9.80 -2.99 12.69
N HIS A 157 9.75 -4.09 13.47
CA HIS A 157 10.95 -4.79 13.94
C HIS A 157 11.77 -5.34 12.76
N MET A 158 11.12 -6.09 11.87
CA MET A 158 11.76 -6.63 10.67
C MET A 158 12.37 -5.53 9.78
N LEU A 159 11.60 -4.46 9.53
CA LEU A 159 12.04 -3.33 8.71
C LEU A 159 13.17 -2.52 9.37
N ALA A 160 13.23 -2.49 10.70
CA ALA A 160 14.35 -1.85 11.42
C ALA A 160 15.67 -2.55 11.13
N GLU A 161 15.67 -3.83 10.80
CA GLU A 161 16.86 -4.60 10.46
C GLU A 161 17.18 -4.56 8.95
N LYS A 162 16.13 -4.67 8.10
CA LYS A 162 16.27 -4.96 6.65
C LYS A 162 16.09 -3.75 5.74
N ALA A 163 15.27 -2.76 6.12
CA ALA A 163 15.01 -1.62 5.27
C ALA A 163 16.18 -0.65 5.22
N LYS A 164 16.38 0.01 4.07
CA LYS A 164 17.39 1.06 3.93
C LYS A 164 17.06 2.27 4.80
N LYS A 165 18.09 3.02 5.16
CA LYS A 165 17.96 4.31 5.81
C LYS A 165 17.14 5.28 4.95
N GLY A 166 16.22 6.03 5.57
CA GLY A 166 15.33 6.98 4.91
C GLY A 166 14.09 6.35 4.28
N ALA A 167 13.95 5.01 4.28
CA ALA A 167 12.71 4.38 3.87
C ALA A 167 11.55 4.79 4.79
N VAL A 168 10.34 4.92 4.24
CA VAL A 168 9.16 5.37 4.96
C VAL A 168 8.21 4.21 5.22
N TYR A 169 7.94 3.95 6.50
CA TYR A 169 6.93 3.00 6.94
C TYR A 169 5.61 3.73 7.21
N MET A 170 4.58 3.37 6.47
CA MET A 170 3.24 3.94 6.50
C MET A 170 2.27 3.00 7.23
N VAL A 171 1.70 3.44 8.35
CA VAL A 171 0.73 2.67 9.12
C VAL A 171 -0.63 3.33 9.05
N TYR A 172 -1.56 2.71 8.33
CA TYR A 172 -2.94 3.18 8.19
C TYR A 172 -3.81 2.67 9.35
N GLY A 173 -4.75 3.50 9.81
CA GLY A 173 -5.66 3.16 10.91
C GLY A 173 -5.24 3.73 12.27
N LEU A 174 -4.11 4.43 12.36
CA LEU A 174 -3.68 5.13 13.57
C LEU A 174 -4.33 6.50 13.67
N HIS A 175 -5.13 6.74 14.72
CA HIS A 175 -5.90 7.98 14.87
C HIS A 175 -5.32 8.94 15.92
N LYS A 176 -5.06 8.47 17.14
CA LYS A 176 -4.70 9.34 18.28
C LYS A 176 -3.37 8.97 18.93
N ILE A 177 -3.09 7.69 19.03
CA ILE A 177 -1.88 7.16 19.68
C ILE A 177 -0.96 6.69 18.57
N MET A 178 0.21 7.30 18.50
CA MET A 178 1.28 6.92 17.57
C MET A 178 2.27 6.04 18.32
N PRO A 179 2.36 4.72 18.01
CA PRO A 179 3.38 3.85 18.60
C PRO A 179 4.79 4.38 18.37
N ARG A 180 5.73 3.94 19.21
CA ARG A 180 7.15 4.17 18.97
C ARG A 180 7.77 2.88 18.47
N TYR A 181 8.32 2.92 17.28
CA TYR A 181 9.03 1.78 16.70
C TYR A 181 10.55 2.00 16.82
N PRO A 182 11.29 1.08 17.48
CA PRO A 182 12.75 1.13 17.51
C PRO A 182 13.33 1.21 16.09
N GLY A 183 14.32 2.08 15.88
CA GLY A 183 14.92 2.27 14.55
C GLY A 183 14.14 3.19 13.60
N PHE A 184 12.99 3.73 14.05
CA PHE A 184 12.19 4.66 13.26
C PHE A 184 11.94 5.99 13.98
N ARG A 185 11.81 7.04 13.21
CA ARG A 185 11.43 8.38 13.65
C ARG A 185 10.05 8.73 13.11
N LEU A 186 9.08 9.00 14.00
CA LEU A 186 7.77 9.50 13.58
C LEU A 186 7.92 10.86 12.89
N MET A 187 7.38 11.00 11.69
CA MET A 187 7.29 12.25 10.93
C MET A 187 6.12 13.10 11.46
N LYS A 188 6.32 13.75 12.62
CA LYS A 188 5.27 14.43 13.42
C LYS A 188 4.52 15.51 12.66
N GLU A 189 5.21 16.24 11.78
CA GLU A 189 4.63 17.35 11.01
C GLU A 189 3.60 16.85 9.98
N LEU A 190 3.69 15.57 9.62
CA LEU A 190 2.85 14.92 8.63
C LEU A 190 1.91 13.86 9.22
N SER A 191 2.10 13.46 10.49
CA SER A 191 1.35 12.36 11.10
C SER A 191 0.45 12.82 12.24
N PRO A 192 -0.82 12.33 12.30
CA PRO A 192 -1.45 11.47 11.31
C PRO A 192 -2.01 12.29 10.14
N MET A 193 -1.66 11.93 8.90
CA MET A 193 -2.29 12.49 7.71
C MET A 193 -3.76 12.10 7.66
N GLU A 194 -4.63 13.05 7.31
CA GLU A 194 -6.08 12.87 7.26
C GLU A 194 -6.66 12.18 8.52
N GLY A 195 -5.95 12.31 9.65
CA GLY A 195 -6.31 11.70 10.92
C GLY A 195 -6.17 10.18 10.99
N VAL A 196 -5.53 9.52 10.02
CA VAL A 196 -5.54 8.05 9.91
C VAL A 196 -4.20 7.41 9.49
N LEU A 197 -3.34 8.13 8.78
CA LEU A 197 -2.09 7.59 8.25
C LEU A 197 -0.88 8.16 9.02
N ALA A 198 -0.16 7.31 9.74
CA ALA A 198 1.09 7.68 10.39
C ALA A 198 2.30 7.28 9.53
N LEU A 199 3.30 8.16 9.50
CA LEU A 199 4.52 8.02 8.73
C LEU A 199 5.72 7.93 9.65
N TYR A 200 6.56 6.92 9.43
CA TYR A 200 7.78 6.67 10.18
C TYR A 200 8.96 6.54 9.23
N GLU A 201 9.97 7.38 9.40
CA GLU A 201 11.20 7.33 8.62
C GLU A 201 12.23 6.44 9.31
N LYS A 202 12.85 5.54 8.57
CA LYS A 202 13.94 4.68 9.03
C LYS A 202 15.19 5.52 9.33
N ALA A 203 15.71 5.42 10.55
CA ALA A 203 16.84 6.19 11.04
C ALA A 203 18.21 5.77 10.44
#